data_49ee53a4afdef94d1f2767c39f74bad2
#
_entry.id   49ee53a4afdef94d1f2767c39f74bad2
#
_cell.length_a   1.000
_cell.length_b   1.000
_cell.length_c   1.000
_cell.angle_alpha   90.00
_cell.angle_beta   90.00
_cell.angle_gamma   90.00
#
_symmetry.space_group_name_H-M   'P 1'
#
loop_
_entity.id
_entity.type
_entity.pdbx_description
1 polymer ?
#
loop_
_entity_poly.entity_id
_entity_poly.type
_entity_poly.pdbx_seq_one_letter_code
_entity_poly.pdbx_strand_id
1 'polypeptide(L)'
;LDETLAKIYWVDDLGELSPLASAYARARGADRMSSFGDFIALSDVCDLDTARLIKREVSDGVIAPGYEPEALEILAQKKKGNYNVIQIDPNYVPAPTEHKDVFGITFEQGRNELKIDDDFFSNIVTENKEIPDHAKRDLAISMITLKYTQSNSVCYVKDGQAIGIGAGQQSRIHCTRLAGQKADNWWLRQCPKVLALPFKEGIKRADRDNAIDLYIGEEYMDVLADGTWENIFTEKPEVFTREEKRAWLDQMTDVALGSDAFFPFGDNIERAHRSGVKYIAQPGGGGALRG
;
A
#
# COMPACT_ATOMS: atom_id res chain seq x y z
N LEU A 1 -12.11 -7.90 7.45
CA LEU A 1 -12.34 -6.56 6.89
C LEU A 1 -13.66 -6.00 7.41
N ASP A 2 -13.69 -4.71 7.76
CA ASP A 2 -14.94 -4.02 8.00
C ASP A 2 -15.69 -3.72 6.67
N GLU A 3 -16.95 -3.29 6.77
CA GLU A 3 -17.80 -3.06 5.60
C GLU A 3 -17.25 -1.96 4.67
N THR A 4 -16.66 -0.91 5.23
CA THR A 4 -16.09 0.21 4.45
C THR A 4 -14.88 -0.25 3.65
N LEU A 5 -13.93 -0.94 4.30
CA LEU A 5 -12.75 -1.49 3.63
C LEU A 5 -13.14 -2.55 2.60
N ALA A 6 -14.11 -3.40 2.90
CA ALA A 6 -14.60 -4.37 1.92
C ALA A 6 -15.12 -3.69 0.64
N LYS A 7 -15.86 -2.59 0.78
CA LYS A 7 -16.38 -1.80 -0.35
C LYS A 7 -15.24 -1.16 -1.17
N ILE A 8 -14.30 -0.46 -0.51
CA ILE A 8 -13.22 0.22 -1.25
C ILE A 8 -12.21 -0.75 -1.87
N TYR A 9 -12.15 -2.00 -1.41
CA TYR A 9 -11.31 -3.05 -1.98
C TYR A 9 -12.06 -3.95 -2.98
N TRP A 10 -13.35 -3.67 -3.24
CA TRP A 10 -14.21 -4.43 -4.17
C TRP A 10 -14.34 -5.90 -3.81
N VAL A 11 -14.47 -6.20 -2.51
CA VAL A 11 -14.61 -7.56 -1.98
C VAL A 11 -15.86 -7.76 -1.12
N ASP A 12 -16.72 -6.76 -1.05
CA ASP A 12 -17.97 -6.75 -0.27
C ASP A 12 -18.99 -7.80 -0.74
N ASP A 13 -18.86 -8.31 -1.96
CA ASP A 13 -19.70 -9.38 -2.53
C ASP A 13 -19.17 -10.80 -2.25
N LEU A 14 -18.03 -10.96 -1.60
CA LEU A 14 -17.37 -12.26 -1.39
C LEU A 14 -17.66 -12.89 -0.02
N GLY A 15 -18.35 -12.19 0.86
CA GLY A 15 -18.58 -12.65 2.23
C GLY A 15 -17.33 -12.64 3.10
N GLU A 16 -17.23 -13.61 4.02
CA GLU A 16 -16.07 -13.74 4.90
C GLU A 16 -14.88 -14.30 4.12
N LEU A 17 -13.75 -13.60 4.20
CA LEU A 17 -12.52 -13.99 3.54
C LEU A 17 -11.59 -14.73 4.52
N SER A 18 -10.79 -15.66 4.00
CA SER A 18 -9.70 -16.26 4.76
C SER A 18 -8.69 -15.21 5.25
N PRO A 19 -7.88 -15.50 6.27
CA PRO A 19 -6.84 -14.58 6.73
C PRO A 19 -5.88 -14.16 5.61
N LEU A 20 -5.46 -15.09 4.75
CA LEU A 20 -4.57 -14.81 3.63
C LEU A 20 -5.24 -13.93 2.57
N ALA A 21 -6.49 -14.24 2.20
CA ALA A 21 -7.27 -13.42 1.27
C ALA A 21 -7.51 -12.01 1.81
N SER A 22 -7.79 -11.87 3.10
CA SER A 22 -7.92 -10.56 3.77
C SER A 22 -6.63 -9.77 3.73
N ALA A 23 -5.49 -10.42 3.99
CA ALA A 23 -4.17 -9.78 3.92
C ALA A 23 -3.85 -9.30 2.50
N TYR A 24 -4.12 -10.13 1.49
CA TYR A 24 -3.95 -9.75 0.09
C TYR A 24 -4.87 -8.59 -0.32
N ALA A 25 -6.15 -8.65 0.05
CA ALA A 25 -7.11 -7.57 -0.23
C ALA A 25 -6.65 -6.23 0.37
N ARG A 26 -6.11 -6.23 1.59
CA ARG A 26 -5.58 -5.06 2.28
C ARG A 26 -4.29 -4.54 1.63
N ALA A 27 -3.35 -5.42 1.32
CA ALA A 27 -2.07 -5.04 0.69
C ALA A 27 -2.30 -4.40 -0.68
N ARG A 28 -3.13 -5.03 -1.53
CA ARG A 28 -3.49 -4.50 -2.84
C ARG A 28 -4.37 -3.26 -2.75
N GLY A 29 -5.34 -3.29 -1.84
CA GLY A 29 -6.39 -2.28 -1.72
C GLY A 29 -5.89 -0.92 -1.23
N ALA A 30 -4.73 -0.87 -0.57
CA ALA A 30 -4.14 0.36 -0.09
C ALA A 30 -3.85 1.37 -1.22
N ASP A 31 -3.35 0.87 -2.35
CA ASP A 31 -3.06 1.67 -3.53
C ASP A 31 -3.49 0.91 -4.79
N ARG A 32 -4.77 0.99 -5.10
CA ARG A 32 -5.36 0.26 -6.22
C ARG A 32 -4.82 0.73 -7.58
N MET A 33 -4.40 1.99 -7.68
CA MET A 33 -3.82 2.54 -8.90
C MET A 33 -2.46 1.92 -9.21
N SER A 34 -1.56 1.87 -8.21
CA SER A 34 -0.24 1.27 -8.36
C SER A 34 -0.26 -0.26 -8.43
N SER A 35 -1.29 -0.90 -7.88
CA SER A 35 -1.42 -2.36 -7.88
C SER A 35 -1.98 -2.94 -9.18
N PHE A 36 -2.38 -2.13 -10.13
CA PHE A 36 -2.80 -2.60 -11.44
C PHE A 36 -1.60 -3.18 -12.22
N GLY A 37 -1.67 -4.48 -12.53
CA GLY A 37 -0.56 -5.20 -13.18
C GLY A 37 0.53 -5.65 -12.20
N ASP A 38 0.19 -5.88 -10.93
CA ASP A 38 1.10 -6.33 -9.88
C ASP A 38 1.64 -7.76 -10.11
N PHE A 39 2.66 -8.10 -9.33
CA PHE A 39 3.12 -9.48 -9.10
C PHE A 39 2.94 -9.80 -7.62
N ILE A 40 2.18 -10.86 -7.32
CA ILE A 40 1.70 -11.15 -5.97
C ILE A 40 2.66 -12.11 -5.26
N ALA A 41 3.09 -11.79 -4.05
CA ALA A 41 3.83 -12.68 -3.19
C ALA A 41 3.01 -13.03 -1.94
N LEU A 42 2.80 -14.31 -1.70
CA LEU A 42 2.04 -14.84 -0.58
C LEU A 42 2.97 -15.51 0.43
N SER A 43 2.71 -15.29 1.74
CA SER A 43 3.46 -15.89 2.84
C SER A 43 3.14 -17.37 3.05
N ASP A 44 1.92 -17.78 2.66
CA ASP A 44 1.35 -19.08 2.94
C ASP A 44 0.85 -19.77 1.67
N VAL A 45 0.41 -21.02 1.80
CA VAL A 45 -0.24 -21.77 0.73
C VAL A 45 -1.45 -20.97 0.23
N CYS A 46 -1.49 -20.71 -1.07
CA CYS A 46 -2.61 -19.99 -1.70
C CYS A 46 -3.88 -20.82 -1.57
N ASP A 47 -4.82 -20.33 -0.79
CA ASP A 47 -6.13 -20.94 -0.59
C ASP A 47 -7.15 -20.52 -1.68
N LEU A 48 -8.30 -21.17 -1.66
CA LEU A 48 -9.36 -20.93 -2.63
C LEU A 48 -9.85 -19.48 -2.63
N ASP A 49 -10.02 -18.87 -1.45
CA ASP A 49 -10.51 -17.49 -1.34
C ASP A 49 -9.51 -16.49 -1.93
N THR A 50 -8.22 -16.68 -1.66
CA THR A 50 -7.15 -15.86 -2.23
C THR A 50 -7.10 -16.00 -3.75
N ALA A 51 -7.23 -17.21 -4.29
CA ALA A 51 -7.27 -17.44 -5.74
C ALA A 51 -8.49 -16.77 -6.40
N ARG A 52 -9.66 -16.78 -5.77
CA ARG A 52 -10.86 -16.08 -6.24
C ARG A 52 -10.64 -14.57 -6.32
N LEU A 53 -9.95 -13.98 -5.34
CA LEU A 53 -9.56 -12.57 -5.38
C LEU A 53 -8.61 -12.29 -6.53
N ILE A 54 -7.54 -13.06 -6.66
CA ILE A 54 -6.54 -12.91 -7.72
C ILE A 54 -7.18 -13.03 -9.10
N LYS A 55 -8.14 -13.94 -9.27
CA LYS A 55 -8.87 -14.11 -10.53
C LYS A 55 -9.53 -12.83 -11.02
N ARG A 56 -10.03 -12.00 -10.09
CA ARG A 56 -10.80 -10.77 -10.38
C ARG A 56 -9.91 -9.58 -10.74
N GLU A 57 -8.64 -9.62 -10.35
CA GLU A 57 -7.72 -8.49 -10.45
C GLU A 57 -6.79 -8.63 -11.66
N VAL A 58 -6.30 -7.48 -12.15
CA VAL A 58 -5.26 -7.46 -13.18
C VAL A 58 -3.91 -7.60 -12.50
N SER A 59 -3.26 -8.74 -12.73
CA SER A 59 -1.93 -9.03 -12.20
C SER A 59 -1.13 -9.87 -13.20
N ASP A 60 0.20 -9.90 -13.07
CA ASP A 60 1.10 -10.57 -14.00
C ASP A 60 1.53 -11.96 -13.52
N GLY A 61 1.48 -12.21 -12.24
CA GLY A 61 1.82 -13.50 -11.66
C GLY A 61 1.64 -13.53 -10.15
N VAL A 62 1.81 -14.72 -9.61
CA VAL A 62 1.79 -15.00 -8.16
C VAL A 62 2.90 -15.97 -7.79
N ILE A 63 3.54 -15.73 -6.65
CA ILE A 63 4.50 -16.65 -6.01
C ILE A 63 3.99 -17.00 -4.62
N ALA A 64 3.99 -18.28 -4.28
CA ALA A 64 3.58 -18.82 -3.00
C ALA A 64 4.35 -20.10 -2.65
N PRO A 65 4.40 -20.51 -1.37
CA PRO A 65 5.04 -21.77 -0.98
C PRO A 65 4.26 -23.01 -1.47
N GLY A 66 3.01 -22.85 -1.85
CA GLY A 66 2.15 -23.90 -2.39
C GLY A 66 0.80 -23.35 -2.82
N TYR A 67 -0.04 -24.22 -3.36
CA TYR A 67 -1.37 -23.90 -3.83
C TYR A 67 -2.32 -25.06 -3.51
N GLU A 68 -3.50 -24.72 -2.97
CA GLU A 68 -4.58 -25.71 -2.89
C GLU A 68 -4.99 -26.14 -4.32
N PRO A 69 -5.42 -27.41 -4.54
CA PRO A 69 -5.76 -27.89 -5.88
C PRO A 69 -6.77 -27.01 -6.61
N GLU A 70 -7.86 -26.61 -5.92
CA GLU A 70 -8.92 -25.77 -6.48
C GLU A 70 -8.44 -24.34 -6.75
N ALA A 71 -7.54 -23.81 -5.90
CA ALA A 71 -6.90 -22.53 -6.12
C ALA A 71 -6.03 -22.54 -7.38
N LEU A 72 -5.25 -23.60 -7.57
CA LEU A 72 -4.41 -23.78 -8.75
C LEU A 72 -5.22 -23.89 -10.04
N GLU A 73 -6.34 -24.60 -10.01
CA GLU A 73 -7.26 -24.68 -11.16
C GLU A 73 -7.80 -23.30 -11.58
N ILE A 74 -8.16 -22.45 -10.62
CA ILE A 74 -8.62 -21.08 -10.90
C ILE A 74 -7.50 -20.24 -11.52
N LEU A 75 -6.30 -20.29 -10.95
CA LEU A 75 -5.15 -19.51 -11.43
C LEU A 75 -4.68 -19.96 -12.81
N ALA A 76 -4.71 -21.27 -13.08
CA ALA A 76 -4.32 -21.84 -14.38
C ALA A 76 -5.19 -21.35 -15.56
N GLN A 77 -6.44 -20.95 -15.29
CA GLN A 77 -7.34 -20.42 -16.33
C GLN A 77 -7.11 -18.92 -16.63
N LYS A 78 -6.41 -18.21 -15.74
CA LYS A 78 -6.16 -16.78 -15.87
C LYS A 78 -5.26 -16.50 -17.08
N LYS A 79 -5.50 -15.37 -17.78
CA LYS A 79 -4.78 -15.00 -19.02
C LYS A 79 -4.78 -16.12 -20.09
N LYS A 80 -5.88 -16.88 -20.18
CA LYS A 80 -6.01 -18.00 -21.13
C LYS A 80 -4.90 -19.06 -20.95
N GLY A 81 -4.50 -19.34 -19.72
CA GLY A 81 -3.45 -20.29 -19.37
C GLY A 81 -2.01 -19.72 -19.38
N ASN A 82 -1.83 -18.42 -19.59
CA ASN A 82 -0.51 -17.77 -19.63
C ASN A 82 -0.20 -16.96 -18.37
N TYR A 83 -0.94 -17.17 -17.29
CA TYR A 83 -0.66 -16.50 -16.01
C TYR A 83 0.53 -17.17 -15.32
N ASN A 84 1.46 -16.37 -14.80
CA ASN A 84 2.63 -16.89 -14.11
C ASN A 84 2.26 -17.35 -12.70
N VAL A 85 2.37 -18.65 -12.44
CA VAL A 85 2.17 -19.26 -11.12
C VAL A 85 3.47 -19.91 -10.71
N ILE A 86 4.12 -19.37 -9.68
CA ILE A 86 5.44 -19.77 -9.22
C ILE A 86 5.32 -20.37 -7.82
N GLN A 87 5.89 -21.56 -7.63
CA GLN A 87 6.06 -22.15 -6.32
C GLN A 87 7.48 -21.91 -5.83
N ILE A 88 7.62 -21.38 -4.59
CA ILE A 88 8.91 -21.19 -3.92
C ILE A 88 9.08 -22.26 -2.85
N ASP A 89 10.31 -22.78 -2.70
CA ASP A 89 10.66 -23.58 -1.53
C ASP A 89 10.72 -22.67 -0.28
N PRO A 90 9.85 -22.86 0.72
CA PRO A 90 9.85 -22.04 1.93
C PRO A 90 11.13 -22.20 2.77
N ASN A 91 11.90 -23.24 2.54
CA ASN A 91 13.17 -23.49 3.23
C ASN A 91 14.39 -22.94 2.46
N TYR A 92 14.18 -22.33 1.29
CA TYR A 92 15.28 -21.74 0.54
C TYR A 92 15.96 -20.62 1.30
N VAL A 93 17.26 -20.75 1.50
CA VAL A 93 18.11 -19.72 2.10
C VAL A 93 18.93 -19.07 1.01
N PRO A 94 18.70 -17.80 0.70
CA PRO A 94 19.50 -17.09 -0.31
C PRO A 94 20.98 -17.01 0.08
N ALA A 95 21.88 -16.95 -0.92
CA ALA A 95 23.29 -16.70 -0.67
C ALA A 95 23.51 -15.39 0.09
N PRO A 96 24.55 -15.28 0.95
CA PRO A 96 24.84 -14.08 1.71
C PRO A 96 25.30 -12.91 0.82
N THR A 97 25.74 -13.19 -0.39
CA THR A 97 26.23 -12.21 -1.36
C THR A 97 25.37 -12.23 -2.61
N GLU A 98 24.99 -11.05 -3.06
CA GLU A 98 24.25 -10.84 -4.30
C GLU A 98 25.18 -10.35 -5.40
N HIS A 99 24.96 -10.83 -6.62
CA HIS A 99 25.70 -10.42 -7.81
C HIS A 99 24.75 -9.89 -8.88
N LYS A 100 25.17 -8.83 -9.55
CA LYS A 100 24.44 -8.25 -10.69
C LYS A 100 25.41 -7.83 -11.78
N ASP A 101 25.25 -8.40 -12.97
CA ASP A 101 26.05 -8.04 -14.14
C ASP A 101 25.36 -6.91 -14.92
N VAL A 102 26.09 -5.83 -15.17
CA VAL A 102 25.62 -4.68 -15.96
C VAL A 102 26.73 -4.23 -16.90
N PHE A 103 26.52 -4.36 -18.19
CA PHE A 103 27.48 -3.98 -19.23
C PHE A 103 28.90 -4.55 -19.05
N GLY A 104 29.00 -5.81 -18.61
CA GLY A 104 30.29 -6.47 -18.40
C GLY A 104 30.97 -6.14 -17.07
N ILE A 105 30.31 -5.42 -16.18
CA ILE A 105 30.75 -5.15 -14.81
C ILE A 105 29.87 -5.96 -13.86
N THR A 106 30.46 -6.78 -13.01
CA THR A 106 29.77 -7.47 -11.93
C THR A 106 29.77 -6.63 -10.66
N PHE A 107 28.60 -6.27 -10.20
CA PHE A 107 28.40 -5.68 -8.87
C PHE A 107 28.22 -6.81 -7.87
N GLU A 108 28.94 -6.75 -6.77
CA GLU A 108 28.84 -7.66 -5.63
C GLU A 108 28.51 -6.88 -4.38
N GLN A 109 27.50 -7.33 -3.62
CA GLN A 109 27.13 -6.73 -2.35
C GLN A 109 26.61 -7.79 -1.38
N GLY A 110 26.74 -7.52 -0.08
CA GLY A 110 26.09 -8.33 0.95
C GLY A 110 24.58 -8.18 0.86
N ARG A 111 23.86 -9.30 1.01
CA ARG A 111 22.40 -9.29 1.12
C ARG A 111 21.97 -8.51 2.37
N ASN A 112 20.88 -7.77 2.27
CA ASN A 112 20.29 -7.10 3.43
C ASN A 112 19.69 -8.16 4.39
N GLU A 113 20.42 -8.47 5.45
CA GLU A 113 20.03 -9.42 6.49
C GLU A 113 19.46 -8.75 7.76
N LEU A 114 19.16 -7.45 7.69
CA LEU A 114 18.61 -6.71 8.82
C LEU A 114 17.36 -7.40 9.36
N LYS A 115 17.39 -7.75 10.64
CA LYS A 115 16.22 -8.27 11.36
C LYS A 115 15.42 -7.09 11.91
N ILE A 116 14.12 -7.15 11.72
CA ILE A 116 13.17 -6.17 12.23
C ILE A 116 12.36 -6.87 13.31
N ASP A 117 12.93 -6.89 14.51
CA ASP A 117 12.38 -7.49 15.72
C ASP A 117 12.20 -6.41 16.80
N ASP A 118 11.87 -6.81 18.02
CA ASP A 118 11.63 -5.89 19.14
C ASP A 118 12.87 -5.07 19.49
N ASP A 119 14.07 -5.64 19.35
CA ASP A 119 15.33 -4.96 19.64
C ASP A 119 15.61 -3.82 18.62
N PHE A 120 15.09 -3.94 17.40
CA PHE A 120 15.21 -2.91 16.37
C PHE A 120 14.63 -1.57 16.81
N PHE A 121 13.59 -1.56 17.65
CA PHE A 121 12.92 -0.36 18.15
C PHE A 121 13.33 0.04 19.56
N SER A 122 14.42 -0.50 20.09
CA SER A 122 14.86 -0.24 21.48
C SER A 122 15.41 1.18 21.70
N ASN A 123 15.94 1.82 20.65
CA ASN A 123 16.51 3.17 20.74
C ASN A 123 15.46 4.25 20.49
N ILE A 124 14.72 4.64 21.52
CA ILE A 124 13.71 5.69 21.43
C ILE A 124 14.35 7.03 21.77
N VAL A 125 14.44 7.95 20.80
CA VAL A 125 15.15 9.23 20.92
C VAL A 125 14.25 10.40 21.34
N THR A 126 12.93 10.27 21.24
CA THR A 126 11.94 11.29 21.62
C THR A 126 11.79 11.38 23.15
N GLU A 127 11.18 12.48 23.66
CA GLU A 127 10.85 12.63 25.09
C GLU A 127 9.89 11.52 25.55
N ASN A 128 8.81 11.30 24.81
CA ASN A 128 7.93 10.16 25.05
C ASN A 128 8.66 8.87 24.66
N LYS A 129 8.81 7.97 25.64
CA LYS A 129 9.49 6.67 25.48
C LYS A 129 8.53 5.49 25.27
N GLU A 130 7.22 5.76 25.27
CA GLU A 130 6.21 4.72 25.14
C GLU A 130 5.80 4.54 23.67
N ILE A 131 5.91 3.30 23.20
CA ILE A 131 5.39 2.87 21.90
C ILE A 131 4.39 1.75 22.16
N PRO A 132 3.08 1.95 21.91
CA PRO A 132 2.10 0.90 22.10
C PRO A 132 2.33 -0.28 21.14
N ASP A 133 1.88 -1.47 21.49
CA ASP A 133 2.10 -2.69 20.71
C ASP A 133 1.57 -2.60 19.27
N HIS A 134 0.41 -1.96 19.08
CA HIS A 134 -0.12 -1.72 17.73
C HIS A 134 0.82 -0.85 16.88
N ALA A 135 1.45 0.16 17.49
CA ALA A 135 2.39 1.03 16.80
C ALA A 135 3.72 0.31 16.50
N LYS A 136 4.22 -0.54 17.41
CA LYS A 136 5.39 -1.39 17.14
C LYS A 136 5.15 -2.32 15.97
N ARG A 137 3.98 -2.98 15.93
CA ARG A 137 3.57 -3.80 14.79
C ARG A 137 3.57 -2.99 13.49
N ASP A 138 2.97 -1.81 13.50
CA ASP A 138 2.84 -0.97 12.31
C ASP A 138 4.20 -0.40 11.86
N LEU A 139 5.07 -0.03 12.80
CA LEU A 139 6.46 0.33 12.52
C LEU A 139 7.24 -0.85 11.92
N ALA A 140 7.06 -2.07 12.45
CA ALA A 140 7.69 -3.27 11.90
C ALA A 140 7.25 -3.52 10.45
N ILE A 141 5.96 -3.42 10.16
CA ILE A 141 5.43 -3.55 8.80
C ILE A 141 6.04 -2.50 7.88
N SER A 142 6.15 -1.23 8.32
CA SER A 142 6.75 -0.17 7.53
C SER A 142 8.21 -0.49 7.18
N MET A 143 9.01 -0.92 8.15
CA MET A 143 10.43 -1.22 7.94
C MET A 143 10.66 -2.50 7.12
N ILE A 144 9.82 -3.52 7.27
CA ILE A 144 9.84 -4.72 6.41
C ILE A 144 9.52 -4.32 4.97
N THR A 145 8.51 -3.50 4.76
CA THR A 145 8.15 -2.99 3.43
C THR A 145 9.33 -2.26 2.80
N LEU A 146 9.99 -1.37 3.55
CA LEU A 146 11.10 -0.57 3.05
C LEU A 146 12.37 -1.38 2.80
N LYS A 147 12.58 -2.47 3.54
CA LYS A 147 13.70 -3.41 3.30
C LYS A 147 13.72 -3.90 1.84
N TYR A 148 12.55 -4.01 1.21
CA TYR A 148 12.38 -4.51 -0.16
C TYR A 148 11.93 -3.44 -1.16
N THR A 149 12.02 -2.16 -0.77
CA THR A 149 11.59 -1.04 -1.60
C THR A 149 12.81 -0.23 -2.07
N GLN A 150 12.76 0.22 -3.33
CA GLN A 150 13.82 1.06 -3.90
C GLN A 150 13.92 2.40 -3.16
N SER A 151 15.12 2.74 -2.71
CA SER A 151 15.46 4.01 -2.05
C SER A 151 15.38 5.20 -3.05
N ASN A 152 15.10 6.43 -2.63
CA ASN A 152 14.60 6.80 -1.31
C ASN A 152 13.19 6.27 -1.12
N SER A 153 12.91 5.72 0.03
CA SER A 153 11.59 5.13 0.29
C SER A 153 11.05 5.48 1.68
N VAL A 154 9.74 5.67 1.74
CA VAL A 154 8.98 6.00 2.96
C VAL A 154 7.67 5.22 2.92
N CYS A 155 7.25 4.67 4.05
CA CYS A 155 6.03 3.88 4.16
C CYS A 155 5.18 4.32 5.35
N TYR A 156 3.92 4.68 5.06
CA TYR A 156 2.89 4.96 6.06
C TYR A 156 2.10 3.67 6.31
N VAL A 157 1.88 3.36 7.58
CA VAL A 157 1.16 2.14 8.01
C VAL A 157 0.09 2.48 9.04
N LYS A 158 -1.06 1.88 8.93
CA LYS A 158 -2.15 2.00 9.89
C LYS A 158 -2.87 0.66 10.03
N ASP A 159 -3.15 0.27 11.27
CA ASP A 159 -3.96 -0.91 11.61
C ASP A 159 -3.46 -2.20 10.92
N GLY A 160 -2.14 -2.41 10.90
CA GLY A 160 -1.52 -3.60 10.33
C GLY A 160 -1.45 -3.63 8.80
N GLN A 161 -1.53 -2.47 8.13
CA GLN A 161 -1.57 -2.37 6.68
C GLN A 161 -0.73 -1.17 6.21
N ALA A 162 0.13 -1.37 5.21
CA ALA A 162 0.75 -0.26 4.49
C ALA A 162 -0.32 0.49 3.71
N ILE A 163 -0.44 1.80 3.94
CA ILE A 163 -1.47 2.66 3.34
C ILE A 163 -0.93 3.68 2.34
N GLY A 164 0.39 3.90 2.34
CA GLY A 164 1.04 4.77 1.37
C GLY A 164 2.53 4.50 1.32
N ILE A 165 3.04 4.19 0.13
CA ILE A 165 4.46 3.89 -0.10
C ILE A 165 4.97 4.84 -1.18
N GLY A 166 6.03 5.58 -0.86
CA GLY A 166 6.83 6.32 -1.82
C GLY A 166 8.14 5.60 -2.04
N ALA A 167 8.54 5.44 -3.29
CA ALA A 167 9.72 4.66 -3.67
C ALA A 167 10.52 5.34 -4.77
N GLY A 168 11.84 5.14 -4.78
CA GLY A 168 12.72 5.55 -5.86
C GLY A 168 12.81 7.06 -6.10
N GLN A 169 12.47 7.88 -5.10
CA GLN A 169 12.50 9.33 -5.25
C GLN A 169 13.91 9.92 -5.02
N GLN A 170 14.23 10.98 -5.76
CA GLN A 170 15.54 11.64 -5.67
C GLN A 170 15.72 12.46 -4.41
N SER A 171 14.64 12.88 -3.76
CA SER A 171 14.73 13.59 -2.48
C SER A 171 13.81 12.97 -1.42
N ARG A 172 14.28 13.04 -0.15
CA ARG A 172 13.52 12.50 0.99
C ARG A 172 12.17 13.19 1.14
N ILE A 173 12.10 14.48 1.02
CA ILE A 173 10.85 15.23 1.16
C ILE A 173 9.83 14.88 0.06
N HIS A 174 10.26 14.70 -1.18
CA HIS A 174 9.36 14.29 -2.26
C HIS A 174 8.83 12.87 -2.02
N CYS A 175 9.66 11.98 -1.47
CA CYS A 175 9.24 10.64 -1.09
C CYS A 175 8.18 10.68 0.02
N THR A 176 8.41 11.48 1.07
CA THR A 176 7.46 11.67 2.18
C THR A 176 6.13 12.26 1.71
N ARG A 177 6.17 13.22 0.78
CA ARG A 177 4.97 13.83 0.17
C ARG A 177 4.19 12.81 -0.65
N LEU A 178 4.86 12.05 -1.50
CA LEU A 178 4.23 11.04 -2.36
C LEU A 178 3.57 9.93 -1.52
N ALA A 179 4.31 9.37 -0.55
CA ALA A 179 3.78 8.35 0.35
C ALA A 179 2.59 8.89 1.18
N GLY A 180 2.70 10.12 1.68
CA GLY A 180 1.64 10.78 2.43
C GLY A 180 0.40 11.06 1.58
N GLN A 181 0.56 11.47 0.32
CA GLN A 181 -0.57 11.65 -0.59
C GLN A 181 -1.32 10.33 -0.83
N LYS A 182 -0.59 9.22 -1.00
CA LYS A 182 -1.21 7.90 -1.15
C LYS A 182 -1.97 7.47 0.11
N ALA A 183 -1.41 7.73 1.29
CA ALA A 183 -2.08 7.48 2.57
C ALA A 183 -3.35 8.36 2.73
N ASP A 184 -3.27 9.63 2.36
CA ASP A 184 -4.41 10.54 2.33
C ASP A 184 -5.50 10.03 1.36
N ASN A 185 -5.14 9.58 0.16
CA ASN A 185 -6.07 9.02 -0.82
C ASN A 185 -6.75 7.75 -0.29
N TRP A 186 -6.02 6.86 0.38
CA TRP A 186 -6.61 5.68 1.02
C TRP A 186 -7.69 6.07 2.05
N TRP A 187 -7.46 7.10 2.85
CA TRP A 187 -8.43 7.60 3.83
C TRP A 187 -9.59 8.34 3.19
N LEU A 188 -9.33 9.18 2.18
CA LEU A 188 -10.37 9.91 1.44
C LEU A 188 -11.35 8.97 0.73
N ARG A 189 -10.89 7.83 0.23
CA ARG A 189 -11.75 6.81 -0.40
C ARG A 189 -12.78 6.20 0.54
N GLN A 190 -12.58 6.30 1.85
CA GLN A 190 -13.49 5.83 2.89
C GLN A 190 -14.54 6.88 3.28
N CYS A 191 -14.42 8.11 2.78
CA CYS A 191 -15.38 9.18 3.07
C CYS A 191 -16.77 8.82 2.55
N PRO A 192 -17.85 9.02 3.35
CA PRO A 192 -19.20 8.73 2.90
C PRO A 192 -19.58 9.40 1.56
N LYS A 193 -19.09 10.61 1.30
CA LYS A 193 -19.29 11.32 0.03
C LYS A 193 -18.69 10.54 -1.17
N VAL A 194 -17.54 9.92 -0.99
CA VAL A 194 -16.89 9.10 -2.02
C VAL A 194 -17.57 7.75 -2.19
N LEU A 195 -17.96 7.12 -1.09
CA LEU A 195 -18.70 5.85 -1.10
C LEU A 195 -20.09 5.98 -1.76
N ALA A 196 -20.68 7.17 -1.73
CA ALA A 196 -21.99 7.46 -2.31
C ALA A 196 -21.92 7.94 -3.78
N LEU A 197 -20.77 7.91 -4.44
CA LEU A 197 -20.65 8.32 -5.84
C LEU A 197 -21.61 7.52 -6.73
N PRO A 198 -22.44 8.20 -7.55
CA PRO A 198 -23.54 7.58 -8.30
C PRO A 198 -23.03 6.95 -9.60
N PHE A 199 -22.22 5.89 -9.51
CA PHE A 199 -21.71 5.20 -10.67
C PHE A 199 -22.84 4.53 -11.48
N LYS A 200 -22.70 4.56 -12.79
CA LYS A 200 -23.55 3.77 -13.69
C LYS A 200 -23.37 2.29 -13.47
N GLU A 201 -24.41 1.53 -13.70
CA GLU A 201 -24.35 0.07 -13.73
C GLU A 201 -23.41 -0.41 -14.84
N GLY A 202 -22.63 -1.47 -14.57
CA GLY A 202 -21.71 -2.07 -15.53
C GLY A 202 -20.36 -1.39 -15.70
N ILE A 203 -20.08 -0.28 -15.00
CA ILE A 203 -18.73 0.32 -14.99
C ILE A 203 -17.72 -0.67 -14.43
N LYS A 204 -16.62 -0.87 -15.15
CA LYS A 204 -15.52 -1.75 -14.73
C LYS A 204 -14.83 -1.22 -13.48
N ARG A 205 -14.29 -2.13 -12.66
CA ARG A 205 -13.57 -1.75 -11.42
C ARG A 205 -12.42 -0.78 -11.67
N ALA A 206 -11.59 -1.02 -12.69
CA ALA A 206 -10.48 -0.14 -13.02
C ALA A 206 -10.96 1.28 -13.38
N ASP A 207 -12.06 1.39 -14.13
CA ASP A 207 -12.64 2.69 -14.50
C ASP A 207 -13.21 3.42 -13.28
N ARG A 208 -13.81 2.67 -12.32
CA ARG A 208 -14.25 3.23 -11.04
C ARG A 208 -13.07 3.70 -10.20
N ASP A 209 -12.00 2.91 -10.09
CA ASP A 209 -10.81 3.30 -9.35
C ASP A 209 -10.18 4.57 -9.94
N ASN A 210 -10.08 4.67 -11.27
CA ASN A 210 -9.61 5.87 -11.96
C ASN A 210 -10.49 7.09 -11.68
N ALA A 211 -11.81 6.93 -11.77
CA ALA A 211 -12.75 8.01 -11.52
C ALA A 211 -12.70 8.50 -10.07
N ILE A 212 -12.56 7.59 -9.11
CA ILE A 212 -12.39 7.93 -7.68
C ILE A 212 -11.07 8.67 -7.48
N ASP A 213 -9.97 8.19 -8.04
CA ASP A 213 -8.64 8.81 -7.92
C ASP A 213 -8.66 10.26 -8.42
N LEU A 214 -9.23 10.49 -9.59
CA LEU A 214 -9.43 11.86 -10.13
C LEU A 214 -10.35 12.69 -9.22
N TYR A 215 -11.49 12.14 -8.79
CA TYR A 215 -12.48 12.87 -7.99
C TYR A 215 -11.94 13.34 -6.64
N ILE A 216 -11.13 12.53 -5.97
CA ILE A 216 -10.50 12.90 -4.70
C ILE A 216 -9.22 13.73 -4.88
N GLY A 217 -8.64 13.72 -6.08
CA GLY A 217 -7.40 14.44 -6.43
C GLY A 217 -7.60 15.93 -6.70
N GLU A 218 -6.54 16.57 -7.13
CA GLU A 218 -6.57 17.98 -7.56
C GLU A 218 -7.11 18.13 -8.99
N GLU A 219 -7.09 17.06 -9.78
CA GLU A 219 -7.54 17.02 -11.18
C GLU A 219 -9.03 16.60 -11.31
N TYR A 220 -9.82 16.79 -10.25
CA TYR A 220 -11.23 16.39 -10.20
C TYR A 220 -12.08 17.02 -11.32
N MET A 221 -11.67 18.15 -11.87
CA MET A 221 -12.36 18.82 -12.98
C MET A 221 -12.41 17.94 -14.24
N ASP A 222 -11.41 17.06 -14.44
CA ASP A 222 -11.36 16.19 -15.61
C ASP A 222 -12.50 15.16 -15.59
N VAL A 223 -12.75 14.54 -14.44
CA VAL A 223 -13.83 13.54 -14.30
C VAL A 223 -15.21 14.19 -14.20
N LEU A 224 -15.29 15.46 -13.77
CA LEU A 224 -16.55 16.23 -13.66
C LEU A 224 -16.82 17.12 -14.88
N ALA A 225 -15.96 17.10 -15.92
CA ALA A 225 -16.16 17.83 -17.14
C ALA A 225 -17.41 17.35 -17.89
N ASP A 226 -18.15 18.28 -18.50
CA ASP A 226 -19.29 17.96 -19.36
C ASP A 226 -18.81 17.12 -20.56
N GLY A 227 -19.55 16.07 -20.86
CA GLY A 227 -19.16 15.06 -21.85
C GLY A 227 -18.29 13.91 -21.30
N THR A 228 -17.76 14.05 -20.07
CA THR A 228 -16.98 13.00 -19.37
C THR A 228 -17.79 12.35 -18.27
N TRP A 229 -18.33 13.15 -17.34
CA TRP A 229 -19.06 12.60 -16.18
C TRP A 229 -20.27 11.77 -16.60
N GLU A 230 -20.95 12.13 -17.70
CA GLU A 230 -22.12 11.40 -18.23
C GLU A 230 -21.79 9.96 -18.65
N ASN A 231 -20.53 9.64 -18.91
CA ASN A 231 -20.10 8.28 -19.24
C ASN A 231 -19.89 7.41 -18.00
N ILE A 232 -19.70 8.03 -16.84
CA ILE A 232 -19.27 7.37 -15.60
C ILE A 232 -20.38 7.33 -14.55
N PHE A 233 -21.09 8.46 -14.37
CA PHE A 233 -22.08 8.66 -13.32
C PHE A 233 -23.51 8.76 -13.88
N THR A 234 -24.49 8.44 -13.05
CA THR A 234 -25.92 8.63 -13.37
C THR A 234 -26.37 10.08 -13.23
N GLU A 235 -25.68 10.84 -12.38
CA GLU A 235 -25.84 12.26 -12.17
C GLU A 235 -24.49 12.89 -11.86
N LYS A 236 -24.32 14.20 -12.12
CA LYS A 236 -23.05 14.90 -11.89
C LYS A 236 -22.77 15.01 -10.40
N PRO A 237 -21.70 14.39 -9.89
CA PRO A 237 -21.33 14.55 -8.47
C PRO A 237 -20.98 15.99 -8.12
N GLU A 238 -21.29 16.39 -6.89
CA GLU A 238 -20.77 17.64 -6.34
C GLU A 238 -19.26 17.55 -6.13
N VAL A 239 -18.59 18.70 -6.26
CA VAL A 239 -17.14 18.80 -5.99
C VAL A 239 -16.85 18.40 -4.53
N PHE A 240 -15.82 17.59 -4.34
CA PHE A 240 -15.26 17.31 -3.01
C PHE A 240 -14.24 18.40 -2.69
N THR A 241 -14.68 19.40 -1.92
CA THR A 241 -13.89 20.61 -1.67
C THR A 241 -12.66 20.34 -0.81
N ARG A 242 -11.68 21.25 -0.85
CA ARG A 242 -10.48 21.16 0.00
C ARG A 242 -10.82 21.17 1.49
N GLU A 243 -11.81 21.97 1.89
CA GLU A 243 -12.29 22.05 3.26
C GLU A 243 -12.91 20.73 3.71
N GLU A 244 -13.75 20.11 2.89
CA GLU A 244 -14.35 18.80 3.17
C GLU A 244 -13.28 17.71 3.27
N LYS A 245 -12.32 17.68 2.32
CA LYS A 245 -11.19 16.75 2.34
C LYS A 245 -10.38 16.91 3.63
N ARG A 246 -10.03 18.17 4.00
CA ARG A 246 -9.26 18.44 5.22
C ARG A 246 -9.99 17.98 6.47
N ALA A 247 -11.28 18.28 6.58
CA ALA A 247 -12.10 17.86 7.71
C ALA A 247 -12.16 16.33 7.87
N TRP A 248 -12.15 15.59 6.77
CA TRP A 248 -12.08 14.12 6.79
C TRP A 248 -10.69 13.62 7.14
N LEU A 249 -9.65 14.18 6.54
CA LEU A 249 -8.25 13.81 6.79
C LEU A 249 -7.83 14.07 8.25
N ASP A 250 -8.35 15.11 8.89
CA ASP A 250 -8.07 15.41 10.30
C ASP A 250 -8.55 14.33 11.28
N GLN A 251 -9.42 13.43 10.84
CA GLN A 251 -9.89 12.28 11.62
C GLN A 251 -8.92 11.08 11.55
N MET A 252 -7.99 11.05 10.59
CA MET A 252 -6.98 10.00 10.49
C MET A 252 -5.89 10.21 11.53
N THR A 253 -5.75 9.27 12.46
CA THR A 253 -4.78 9.30 13.56
C THR A 253 -4.06 7.97 13.74
N ASP A 254 -3.09 7.92 14.63
CA ASP A 254 -2.35 6.70 14.98
C ASP A 254 -1.66 6.03 13.79
N VAL A 255 -1.20 6.83 12.85
CA VAL A 255 -0.42 6.35 11.71
C VAL A 255 1.05 6.20 12.10
N ALA A 256 1.65 5.09 11.71
CA ALA A 256 3.08 4.85 11.82
C ALA A 256 3.78 5.16 10.49
N LEU A 257 5.01 5.64 10.55
CA LEU A 257 5.83 5.95 9.38
C LEU A 257 7.23 5.36 9.53
N GLY A 258 7.68 4.64 8.51
CA GLY A 258 9.05 4.21 8.36
C GLY A 258 9.77 4.96 7.26
N SER A 259 11.07 5.15 7.43
CA SER A 259 11.97 5.69 6.41
C SER A 259 13.21 4.83 6.29
N ASP A 260 13.66 4.55 5.06
CA ASP A 260 14.86 3.73 4.80
C ASP A 260 16.17 4.46 5.13
N ALA A 261 16.11 5.79 5.32
CA ALA A 261 17.23 6.60 5.82
C ALA A 261 16.70 7.70 6.76
N PHE A 262 17.61 8.39 7.45
CA PHE A 262 17.24 9.48 8.35
C PHE A 262 16.54 10.64 7.61
N PHE A 263 15.66 11.34 8.30
CA PHE A 263 15.08 12.59 7.82
C PHE A 263 16.05 13.75 8.02
N PRO A 264 16.49 14.43 6.94
CA PRO A 264 17.48 15.51 7.06
C PRO A 264 16.90 16.79 7.66
N PHE A 265 15.60 17.03 7.51
CA PHE A 265 14.93 18.27 7.91
C PHE A 265 13.56 18.02 8.52
N GLY A 266 13.07 18.95 9.35
CA GLY A 266 11.80 18.89 10.05
C GLY A 266 10.57 18.93 9.13
N ASP A 267 10.69 19.44 7.91
CA ASP A 267 9.59 19.49 6.92
C ASP A 267 8.99 18.11 6.60
N ASN A 268 9.80 17.06 6.69
CA ASN A 268 9.34 15.68 6.55
C ASN A 268 8.39 15.29 7.70
N ILE A 269 8.71 15.69 8.93
CA ILE A 269 7.90 15.40 10.11
C ILE A 269 6.60 16.20 10.06
N GLU A 270 6.67 17.48 9.67
CA GLU A 270 5.47 18.31 9.47
C GLU A 270 4.54 17.73 8.40
N ARG A 271 5.11 17.25 7.28
CA ARG A 271 4.31 16.59 6.24
C ARG A 271 3.65 15.32 6.76
N ALA A 272 4.41 14.50 7.48
CA ALA A 272 3.91 13.25 8.06
C ALA A 272 2.78 13.50 9.08
N HIS A 273 2.93 14.50 9.92
CA HIS A 273 1.91 14.88 10.91
C HIS A 273 0.56 15.21 10.28
N ARG A 274 0.53 15.87 9.11
CA ARG A 274 -0.71 16.19 8.38
C ARG A 274 -1.49 14.95 7.93
N SER A 275 -0.84 13.80 7.82
CA SER A 275 -1.45 12.50 7.50
C SER A 275 -1.63 11.62 8.75
N GLY A 276 -1.71 12.21 9.94
CA GLY A 276 -2.03 11.52 11.19
C GLY A 276 -0.89 10.71 11.80
N VAL A 277 0.36 10.91 11.36
CA VAL A 277 1.52 10.17 11.89
C VAL A 277 1.80 10.58 13.33
N LYS A 278 1.95 9.59 14.20
CA LYS A 278 2.35 9.71 15.60
C LYS A 278 3.65 8.98 15.91
N TYR A 279 4.00 7.96 15.14
CA TYR A 279 5.12 7.08 15.41
C TYR A 279 6.02 7.01 14.19
N ILE A 280 7.33 7.17 14.39
CA ILE A 280 8.31 7.23 13.30
C ILE A 280 9.48 6.30 13.60
N ALA A 281 9.86 5.46 12.63
CA ALA A 281 11.09 4.69 12.63
C ALA A 281 12.00 5.13 11.48
N GLN A 282 13.26 5.36 11.80
CA GLN A 282 14.33 5.65 10.83
C GLN A 282 15.66 5.14 11.32
N PRO A 283 16.64 4.88 10.44
CA PRO A 283 18.03 4.66 10.85
C PRO A 283 18.59 5.87 11.56
N GLY A 284 19.52 5.65 12.49
CA GLY A 284 20.19 6.72 13.25
C GLY A 284 20.95 7.69 12.36
N GLY A 285 21.23 8.92 12.88
CA GLY A 285 22.06 9.92 12.23
C GLY A 285 21.40 11.25 11.86
N GLY A 286 20.05 11.32 11.87
CA GLY A 286 19.31 12.56 11.58
C GLY A 286 19.08 13.45 12.79
N GLY A 287 19.20 14.77 12.63
CA GLY A 287 18.88 15.76 13.65
C GLY A 287 17.38 16.07 13.78
N ALA A 288 16.57 15.70 12.80
CA ALA A 288 15.17 16.13 12.67
C ALA A 288 14.21 15.56 13.73
N LEU A 289 14.60 14.50 14.45
CA LEU A 289 13.81 13.89 15.52
C LEU A 289 14.28 14.29 16.93
N ARG A 290 15.19 15.24 17.05
CA ARG A 290 15.72 15.74 18.34
C ARG A 290 15.05 17.05 18.77
N GLY A 291 13.78 17.20 18.48
CA GLY A 291 12.99 18.35 18.88
C GLY A 291 11.71 17.97 19.58
#